data_1f2c0b130f36de7bbecef9df4a375b8e
#
_entry.id   1f2c0b130f36de7bbecef9df4a375b8e
#
_cell.length_a   1.000
_cell.length_b   1.000
_cell.length_c   1.000
_cell.angle_alpha   90.00
_cell.angle_beta   90.00
_cell.angle_gamma   90.00
#
_symmetry.space_group_name_H-M   'P 1'
#
loop_
_entity.id
_entity.type
_entity.pdbx_description
1 polymer ?
#
loop_
_entity_poly.entity_id
_entity_poly.type
_entity_poly.pdbx_seq_one_letter_code
_entity_poly.pdbx_strand_id
1 'polypeptide(L)'
;MSWIETESLSFTARHDTDDSAYAERTLDRMEDLRLRLEDRFARVPGEVTVVIHTNPAWLTMAHPFLPAARWSAAPAGRRYLAGWAMATELHVLNDTHMERRAAGDDSKEALLGTAERLYAQLVIAANNTALPPYWTPRRFARYLSWAWLVEGGAQYFARQVGLYRAAVIRRLRESARPSFPPSRRDAVILGGTIFDLLENERGPEACERLIHELKPGGAVPTIEDAFDARFRDIEDAWRDHLRGMTRPGALI
;
A
#
# COMPACT_ATOMS: atom_id res chain seq x y z
N MET A 1 -26.33 13.79 -7.89
CA MET A 1 -24.90 13.53 -8.14
C MET A 1 -24.73 13.34 -9.62
N SER A 2 -24.00 14.22 -10.25
CA SER A 2 -23.64 14.13 -11.68
C SER A 2 -22.23 13.56 -11.74
N TRP A 3 -22.11 12.27 -12.04
CA TRP A 3 -20.82 11.66 -12.31
C TRP A 3 -20.31 12.15 -13.66
N ILE A 4 -19.09 12.63 -13.67
CA ILE A 4 -18.35 12.96 -14.90
C ILE A 4 -17.10 12.09 -14.97
N GLU A 5 -16.53 11.99 -16.15
CA GLU A 5 -15.31 11.23 -16.42
C GLU A 5 -14.22 12.19 -16.89
N THR A 6 -13.03 12.01 -16.34
CA THR A 6 -11.78 12.62 -16.79
C THR A 6 -10.87 11.50 -17.24
N GLU A 7 -10.24 11.64 -18.40
CA GLU A 7 -9.39 10.61 -18.99
C GLU A 7 -7.95 11.09 -19.08
N SER A 8 -7.02 10.17 -18.89
CA SER A 8 -5.61 10.30 -19.27
C SER A 8 -5.25 9.26 -20.32
N LEU A 9 -3.96 9.05 -20.60
CA LEU A 9 -3.52 8.09 -21.60
C LEU A 9 -3.89 6.63 -21.23
N SER A 10 -3.81 6.28 -19.94
CA SER A 10 -3.97 4.89 -19.45
C SER A 10 -5.06 4.72 -18.42
N PHE A 11 -5.66 5.81 -17.93
CA PHE A 11 -6.59 5.78 -16.81
C PHE A 11 -7.82 6.64 -17.07
N THR A 12 -8.93 6.28 -16.43
CA THR A 12 -10.15 7.09 -16.38
C THR A 12 -10.50 7.35 -14.91
N ALA A 13 -10.85 8.59 -14.57
CA ALA A 13 -11.40 8.93 -13.25
C ALA A 13 -12.89 9.21 -13.35
N ARG A 14 -13.69 8.56 -12.49
CA ARG A 14 -15.12 8.85 -12.29
C ARG A 14 -15.27 9.63 -11.00
N HIS A 15 -15.84 10.83 -11.07
CA HIS A 15 -15.89 11.74 -9.93
C HIS A 15 -17.08 12.71 -10.00
N ASP A 16 -17.33 13.45 -8.93
CA ASP A 16 -18.24 14.57 -8.94
C ASP A 16 -17.56 15.80 -9.59
N THR A 17 -18.34 16.72 -10.13
CA THR A 17 -17.82 17.93 -10.80
C THR A 17 -16.85 18.73 -9.91
N ASP A 18 -17.14 18.79 -8.61
CA ASP A 18 -16.30 19.53 -7.66
C ASP A 18 -14.92 18.90 -7.42
N ASP A 19 -14.76 17.62 -7.78
CA ASP A 19 -13.51 16.86 -7.60
C ASP A 19 -12.63 16.85 -8.88
N SER A 20 -12.96 17.60 -9.93
CA SER A 20 -12.26 17.57 -11.23
C SER A 20 -10.76 17.83 -11.11
N ALA A 21 -10.36 18.87 -10.38
CA ALA A 21 -8.95 19.20 -10.18
C ALA A 21 -8.19 18.13 -9.38
N TYR A 22 -8.87 17.42 -8.46
CA TYR A 22 -8.28 16.29 -7.75
C TYR A 22 -8.15 15.08 -8.66
N ALA A 23 -9.15 14.82 -9.51
CA ALA A 23 -9.12 13.75 -10.49
C ALA A 23 -7.95 13.89 -11.47
N GLU A 24 -7.77 15.08 -12.07
CA GLU A 24 -6.65 15.38 -12.97
C GLU A 24 -5.30 15.11 -12.30
N ARG A 25 -5.05 15.71 -11.12
CA ARG A 25 -3.80 15.49 -10.38
C ARG A 25 -3.56 14.01 -10.02
N THR A 26 -4.63 13.28 -9.72
CA THR A 26 -4.54 11.85 -9.41
C THR A 26 -4.13 11.05 -10.65
N LEU A 27 -4.74 11.33 -11.80
CA LEU A 27 -4.40 10.67 -13.05
C LEU A 27 -2.96 10.97 -13.48
N ASP A 28 -2.50 12.22 -13.42
CA ASP A 28 -1.11 12.60 -13.72
C ASP A 28 -0.11 11.81 -12.87
N ARG A 29 -0.35 11.73 -11.56
CA ARG A 29 0.52 10.96 -10.63
C ARG A 29 0.50 9.46 -10.92
N MET A 30 -0.63 8.93 -11.36
CA MET A 30 -0.75 7.53 -11.74
C MET A 30 -0.03 7.21 -13.05
N GLU A 31 -0.06 8.12 -14.06
CA GLU A 31 0.73 7.96 -15.27
C GLU A 31 2.23 7.96 -14.97
N ASP A 32 2.69 8.90 -14.15
CA ASP A 32 4.08 8.95 -13.70
C ASP A 32 4.50 7.66 -12.98
N LEU A 33 3.61 7.13 -12.14
CA LEU A 33 3.87 5.86 -11.46
C LEU A 33 3.90 4.70 -12.45
N ARG A 34 2.95 4.65 -13.39
CA ARG A 34 2.85 3.62 -14.40
C ARG A 34 4.15 3.50 -15.21
N LEU A 35 4.66 4.62 -15.70
CA LEU A 35 5.94 4.66 -16.45
C LEU A 35 7.10 4.08 -15.63
N ARG A 36 7.20 4.44 -14.34
CA ARG A 36 8.24 3.87 -13.46
C ARG A 36 8.09 2.37 -13.20
N LEU A 37 6.85 1.87 -13.19
CA LEU A 37 6.59 0.44 -12.96
C LEU A 37 6.81 -0.40 -14.22
N GLU A 38 6.68 0.17 -15.42
CA GLU A 38 6.99 -0.50 -16.69
C GLU A 38 8.47 -0.91 -16.80
N ASP A 39 9.36 -0.16 -16.20
CA ASP A 39 10.79 -0.50 -16.13
C ASP A 39 11.09 -1.71 -15.23
N ARG A 40 10.16 -2.07 -14.34
CA ARG A 40 10.36 -3.06 -13.27
C ARG A 40 9.49 -4.31 -13.41
N PHE A 41 8.34 -4.19 -14.03
CA PHE A 41 7.33 -5.25 -14.09
C PHE A 41 6.93 -5.57 -15.52
N ALA A 42 6.90 -6.85 -15.85
CA ALA A 42 6.50 -7.33 -17.17
C ALA A 42 5.01 -7.07 -17.49
N ARG A 43 4.18 -6.92 -16.45
CA ARG A 43 2.74 -6.68 -16.58
C ARG A 43 2.34 -5.47 -15.77
N VAL A 44 2.03 -4.38 -16.45
CA VAL A 44 1.57 -3.13 -15.86
C VAL A 44 0.16 -2.84 -16.41
N PRO A 45 -0.91 -3.07 -15.64
CA PRO A 45 -2.28 -2.90 -16.10
C PRO A 45 -2.55 -1.47 -16.61
N GLY A 46 -3.12 -1.36 -17.80
CA GLY A 46 -3.76 -0.15 -18.32
C GLY A 46 -5.28 -0.24 -18.17
N GLU A 47 -5.99 0.78 -18.65
CA GLU A 47 -7.47 0.84 -18.66
C GLU A 47 -8.08 0.67 -17.26
N VAL A 48 -7.43 1.22 -16.23
CA VAL A 48 -7.91 1.18 -14.85
C VAL A 48 -8.73 2.43 -14.56
N THR A 49 -9.92 2.23 -13.99
CA THR A 49 -10.80 3.32 -13.57
C THR A 49 -10.58 3.68 -12.11
N VAL A 50 -10.39 4.97 -11.81
CA VAL A 50 -10.36 5.52 -10.46
C VAL A 50 -11.74 6.10 -10.13
N VAL A 51 -12.42 5.51 -9.16
CA VAL A 51 -13.73 5.99 -8.68
C VAL A 51 -13.51 6.83 -7.41
N ILE A 52 -13.73 8.14 -7.51
CA ILE A 52 -13.53 9.09 -6.42
C ILE A 52 -14.85 9.28 -5.69
N HIS A 53 -14.88 8.90 -4.41
CA HIS A 53 -16.07 8.98 -3.57
C HIS A 53 -16.08 10.23 -2.70
N THR A 54 -17.13 11.03 -2.83
CA THR A 54 -17.41 12.20 -1.97
C THR A 54 -17.95 11.81 -0.59
N ASN A 55 -18.31 10.53 -0.40
CA ASN A 55 -18.88 10.03 0.85
C ASN A 55 -18.25 8.69 1.26
N PRO A 56 -17.67 8.61 2.48
CA PRO A 56 -17.10 7.36 3.01
C PRO A 56 -18.10 6.19 3.10
N ALA A 57 -19.40 6.45 3.17
CA ALA A 57 -20.41 5.40 3.18
C ALA A 57 -20.48 4.70 1.82
N TRP A 58 -20.43 5.44 0.72
CA TRP A 58 -20.41 4.88 -0.63
C TRP A 58 -19.19 3.98 -0.87
N LEU A 59 -17.99 4.44 -0.44
CA LEU A 59 -16.79 3.62 -0.48
C LEU A 59 -16.97 2.32 0.32
N THR A 60 -17.61 2.40 1.48
CA THR A 60 -17.85 1.21 2.33
C THR A 60 -18.88 0.26 1.69
N MET A 61 -19.88 0.79 1.03
CA MET A 61 -20.90 -0.02 0.31
C MET A 61 -20.32 -0.67 -0.95
N ALA A 62 -19.45 0.02 -1.68
CA ALA A 62 -18.75 -0.53 -2.83
C ALA A 62 -17.85 -1.73 -2.46
N HIS A 63 -17.40 -1.80 -1.21
CA HIS A 63 -16.46 -2.82 -0.74
C HIS A 63 -16.81 -3.45 0.59
N PRO A 64 -17.49 -4.62 0.59
CA PRO A 64 -17.93 -5.30 1.81
C PRO A 64 -16.77 -5.75 2.72
N PHE A 65 -15.56 -5.93 2.18
CA PHE A 65 -14.37 -6.31 2.96
C PHE A 65 -13.62 -5.14 3.59
N LEU A 66 -13.85 -3.89 3.15
CA LEU A 66 -13.18 -2.72 3.68
C LEU A 66 -13.45 -2.48 5.18
N PRO A 67 -14.68 -2.64 5.70
CA PRO A 67 -14.93 -2.58 7.15
C PRO A 67 -14.13 -3.62 7.93
N ALA A 68 -14.04 -4.86 7.42
CA ALA A 68 -13.28 -5.93 8.07
C ALA A 68 -11.77 -5.63 8.05
N ALA A 69 -11.23 -5.10 6.94
CA ALA A 69 -9.85 -4.66 6.84
C ALA A 69 -9.56 -3.52 7.84
N ARG A 70 -10.43 -2.51 7.91
CA ARG A 70 -10.32 -1.41 8.89
C ARG A 70 -10.39 -1.89 10.33
N TRP A 71 -11.31 -2.79 10.63
CA TRP A 71 -11.44 -3.35 11.99
C TRP A 71 -10.19 -4.13 12.39
N SER A 72 -9.59 -4.89 11.50
CA SER A 72 -8.40 -5.67 11.76
C SER A 72 -7.11 -4.85 11.88
N ALA A 73 -7.06 -3.64 11.31
CA ALA A 73 -5.90 -2.77 11.33
C ALA A 73 -5.72 -2.05 12.67
N ALA A 74 -4.47 -1.75 13.03
CA ALA A 74 -4.14 -0.89 14.16
C ALA A 74 -4.81 0.49 14.02
N PRO A 75 -5.19 1.16 15.13
CA PRO A 75 -5.85 2.46 15.07
C PRO A 75 -5.12 3.50 14.21
N ALA A 76 -3.79 3.54 14.29
CA ALA A 76 -2.97 4.42 13.46
C ALA A 76 -3.04 4.05 11.95
N GLY A 77 -3.21 2.76 11.61
CA GLY A 77 -3.30 2.27 10.24
C GLY A 77 -4.67 2.49 9.58
N ARG A 78 -5.74 2.54 10.38
CA ARG A 78 -7.12 2.66 9.86
C ARG A 78 -7.34 3.90 8.99
N ARG A 79 -6.63 5.00 9.27
CA ARG A 79 -6.73 6.23 8.49
C ARG A 79 -6.29 6.03 7.05
N TYR A 80 -5.25 5.22 6.83
CA TYR A 80 -4.67 4.96 5.51
C TYR A 80 -5.48 3.97 4.67
N LEU A 81 -6.47 3.29 5.25
CA LEU A 81 -7.45 2.50 4.52
C LEU A 81 -8.56 3.42 3.97
N ALA A 82 -8.16 4.36 3.12
CA ALA A 82 -9.00 5.39 2.52
C ALA A 82 -9.45 5.04 1.09
N GLY A 83 -9.11 3.84 0.62
CA GLY A 83 -9.50 3.31 -0.67
C GLY A 83 -9.37 1.80 -0.71
N TRP A 84 -9.71 1.22 -1.85
CA TRP A 84 -9.67 -0.20 -2.13
C TRP A 84 -9.45 -0.48 -3.61
N ALA A 85 -8.61 -1.47 -3.93
CA ALA A 85 -8.39 -1.92 -5.29
C ALA A 85 -9.35 -3.03 -5.70
N MET A 86 -9.92 -2.91 -6.90
CA MET A 86 -10.66 -3.93 -7.64
C MET A 86 -9.81 -4.40 -8.84
N ALA A 87 -10.26 -5.42 -9.59
CA ALA A 87 -9.47 -5.95 -10.71
C ALA A 87 -9.13 -4.87 -11.76
N THR A 88 -10.07 -3.96 -12.01
CA THR A 88 -9.99 -2.89 -13.01
C THR A 88 -10.41 -1.53 -12.48
N GLU A 89 -10.74 -1.44 -11.20
CA GLU A 89 -11.21 -0.20 -10.57
C GLU A 89 -10.48 0.05 -9.25
N LEU A 90 -10.16 1.30 -8.98
CA LEU A 90 -9.64 1.79 -7.71
C LEU A 90 -10.67 2.72 -7.09
N HIS A 91 -11.19 2.35 -5.94
CA HIS A 91 -12.12 3.20 -5.21
C HIS A 91 -11.37 3.99 -4.14
N VAL A 92 -11.43 5.31 -4.19
CA VAL A 92 -10.75 6.21 -3.25
C VAL A 92 -11.69 7.28 -2.72
N LEU A 93 -11.37 7.86 -1.59
CA LEU A 93 -12.05 9.07 -1.11
C LEU A 93 -11.50 10.30 -1.84
N ASN A 94 -12.28 11.36 -1.92
CA ASN A 94 -11.82 12.64 -2.44
C ASN A 94 -10.82 13.33 -1.49
N ASP A 95 -10.15 14.37 -1.98
CA ASP A 95 -9.10 15.11 -1.24
C ASP A 95 -9.61 15.68 0.09
N THR A 96 -10.80 16.25 0.14
CA THR A 96 -11.41 16.79 1.35
C THR A 96 -11.51 15.73 2.46
N HIS A 97 -11.90 14.51 2.13
CA HIS A 97 -11.96 13.42 3.11
C HIS A 97 -10.57 12.87 3.45
N MET A 98 -9.62 12.89 2.51
CA MET A 98 -8.23 12.52 2.75
C MET A 98 -7.57 13.50 3.73
N GLU A 99 -7.73 14.81 3.51
CA GLU A 99 -7.18 15.85 4.37
C GLU A 99 -7.74 15.78 5.81
N ARG A 100 -9.04 15.57 5.97
CA ARG A 100 -9.66 15.38 7.29
C ARG A 100 -9.12 14.18 8.07
N ARG A 101 -8.56 13.18 7.38
CA ARG A 101 -7.95 11.98 7.99
C ARG A 101 -6.49 12.19 8.32
N ALA A 102 -5.85 13.19 7.73
CA ALA A 102 -4.42 13.43 7.88
C ALA A 102 -4.01 13.76 9.32
N ALA A 103 -2.78 13.42 9.65
CA ALA A 103 -2.15 13.75 10.93
C ALA A 103 -0.77 14.38 10.68
N GLY A 104 -0.77 15.46 9.91
CA GLY A 104 0.43 16.16 9.44
C GLY A 104 0.67 15.94 7.94
N ASP A 105 1.67 16.64 7.40
CA ASP A 105 1.92 16.76 5.97
C ASP A 105 2.26 15.42 5.30
N ASP A 106 3.18 14.63 5.86
CA ASP A 106 3.51 13.30 5.35
C ASP A 106 2.26 12.40 5.30
N SER A 107 1.44 12.44 6.35
CA SER A 107 0.19 11.67 6.40
C SER A 107 -0.82 12.15 5.37
N LYS A 108 -0.88 13.46 5.09
CA LYS A 108 -1.72 14.04 4.04
C LYS A 108 -1.25 13.55 2.68
N GLU A 109 0.04 13.65 2.41
CA GLU A 109 0.62 13.19 1.14
C GLU A 109 0.41 11.69 0.90
N ALA A 110 0.63 10.84 1.93
CA ALA A 110 0.36 9.41 1.84
C ALA A 110 -1.13 9.10 1.57
N LEU A 111 -2.04 9.89 2.11
CA LEU A 111 -3.47 9.73 1.88
C LEU A 111 -3.87 10.18 0.48
N LEU A 112 -3.40 11.34 0.01
CA LEU A 112 -3.62 11.82 -1.34
C LEU A 112 -3.05 10.85 -2.40
N GLY A 113 -1.95 10.15 -2.07
CA GLY A 113 -1.34 9.07 -2.86
C GLY A 113 -2.02 7.70 -2.72
N THR A 114 -3.26 7.63 -2.24
CA THR A 114 -3.96 6.34 -2.09
C THR A 114 -4.18 5.64 -3.42
N ALA A 115 -4.51 6.37 -4.50
CA ALA A 115 -4.74 5.79 -5.82
C ALA A 115 -3.47 5.12 -6.36
N GLU A 116 -2.31 5.78 -6.26
CA GLU A 116 -1.02 5.24 -6.68
C GLU A 116 -0.65 3.98 -5.90
N ARG A 117 -0.86 3.98 -4.57
CA ARG A 117 -0.60 2.79 -3.74
C ARG A 117 -1.51 1.62 -4.12
N LEU A 118 -2.79 1.89 -4.39
CA LEU A 118 -3.72 0.85 -4.85
C LEU A 118 -3.38 0.36 -6.26
N TYR A 119 -2.91 1.23 -7.13
CA TYR A 119 -2.43 0.84 -8.45
C TYR A 119 -1.19 -0.05 -8.36
N ALA A 120 -0.25 0.27 -7.49
CA ALA A 120 0.88 -0.62 -7.22
C ALA A 120 0.42 -2.01 -6.72
N GLN A 121 -0.68 -2.12 -5.95
CA GLN A 121 -1.27 -3.42 -5.59
C GLN A 121 -1.78 -4.18 -6.82
N LEU A 122 -2.39 -3.50 -7.80
CA LEU A 122 -2.81 -4.13 -9.04
C LEU A 122 -1.62 -4.65 -9.86
N VAL A 123 -0.56 -3.86 -9.96
CA VAL A 123 0.67 -4.28 -10.65
C VAL A 123 1.29 -5.50 -9.97
N ILE A 124 1.39 -5.50 -8.65
CA ILE A 124 1.84 -6.65 -7.84
C ILE A 124 1.00 -7.89 -8.18
N ALA A 125 -0.31 -7.75 -8.17
CA ALA A 125 -1.23 -8.86 -8.44
C ALA A 125 -1.17 -9.35 -9.90
N ALA A 126 -0.95 -8.46 -10.86
CA ALA A 126 -0.78 -8.83 -12.26
C ALA A 126 0.48 -9.66 -12.50
N ASN A 127 1.52 -9.45 -11.70
CA ASN A 127 2.80 -10.15 -11.80
C ASN A 127 2.89 -11.36 -10.85
N ASN A 128 2.01 -11.47 -9.87
CA ASN A 128 1.91 -12.63 -8.99
C ASN A 128 0.45 -12.99 -8.70
N THR A 129 -0.07 -13.97 -9.45
CA THR A 129 -1.47 -14.42 -9.34
C THR A 129 -1.81 -15.06 -7.99
N ALA A 130 -0.80 -15.37 -7.18
CA ALA A 130 -1.00 -15.81 -5.81
C ALA A 130 -1.38 -14.65 -4.88
N LEU A 131 -1.08 -13.41 -5.27
CA LEU A 131 -1.42 -12.20 -4.54
C LEU A 131 -2.65 -11.57 -5.21
N PRO A 132 -3.48 -10.96 -4.51
CA PRO A 132 -4.80 -10.54 -4.95
C PRO A 132 -4.92 -9.13 -5.48
N PRO A 133 -5.94 -8.73 -6.26
CA PRO A 133 -7.12 -8.02 -5.79
C PRO A 133 -8.32 -8.96 -5.57
N TYR A 134 -9.23 -8.64 -4.62
CA TYR A 134 -10.00 -9.62 -3.87
C TYR A 134 -11.49 -9.39 -3.81
N TRP A 135 -12.21 -10.40 -4.31
CA TRP A 135 -13.67 -10.40 -4.30
C TRP A 135 -14.27 -11.54 -3.49
N THR A 136 -13.50 -12.62 -3.26
CA THR A 136 -14.01 -13.80 -2.60
C THR A 136 -13.47 -13.89 -1.18
N PRO A 137 -14.22 -14.50 -0.24
CA PRO A 137 -13.72 -14.72 1.12
C PRO A 137 -12.36 -15.43 1.16
N ARG A 138 -12.12 -16.37 0.22
CA ARG A 138 -10.83 -17.08 0.13
C ARG A 138 -9.68 -16.15 -0.26
N ARG A 139 -9.91 -15.28 -1.22
CA ARG A 139 -8.89 -14.31 -1.64
C ARG A 139 -8.66 -13.26 -0.57
N PHE A 140 -9.70 -12.82 0.12
CA PHE A 140 -9.55 -11.93 1.26
C PHE A 140 -8.75 -12.57 2.41
N ALA A 141 -9.02 -13.84 2.73
CA ALA A 141 -8.22 -14.57 3.71
C ALA A 141 -6.74 -14.67 3.29
N ARG A 142 -6.48 -14.90 2.00
CA ARG A 142 -5.12 -14.90 1.46
C ARG A 142 -4.45 -13.52 1.56
N TYR A 143 -5.18 -12.44 1.24
CA TYR A 143 -4.71 -11.09 1.51
C TYR A 143 -4.30 -10.92 2.98
N LEU A 144 -5.12 -11.30 3.91
CA LEU A 144 -4.81 -11.15 5.33
C LEU A 144 -3.53 -11.90 5.74
N SER A 145 -3.22 -13.02 5.09
CA SER A 145 -1.99 -13.81 5.32
C SER A 145 -0.74 -13.13 4.75
N TRP A 146 -0.89 -12.36 3.65
CA TRP A 146 0.18 -11.68 2.94
C TRP A 146 0.08 -10.15 3.01
N ALA A 147 -0.72 -9.63 3.95
CA ALA A 147 -1.00 -8.20 4.04
C ALA A 147 0.28 -7.35 4.17
N TRP A 148 1.29 -7.83 4.91
CA TRP A 148 2.56 -7.14 5.05
C TRP A 148 3.30 -6.98 3.72
N LEU A 149 3.22 -8.00 2.85
CA LEU A 149 3.86 -7.99 1.53
C LEU A 149 3.06 -7.12 0.54
N VAL A 150 1.74 -7.27 0.51
CA VAL A 150 0.87 -6.51 -0.42
C VAL A 150 0.87 -5.03 -0.08
N GLU A 151 0.64 -4.68 1.18
CA GLU A 151 0.63 -3.28 1.63
C GLU A 151 2.03 -2.67 1.61
N GLY A 152 3.03 -3.45 2.03
CA GLY A 152 4.42 -3.01 2.05
C GLY A 152 4.99 -2.80 0.65
N GLY A 153 4.79 -3.75 -0.24
CA GLY A 153 5.19 -3.63 -1.64
C GLY A 153 4.50 -2.45 -2.33
N ALA A 154 3.19 -2.27 -2.09
CA ALA A 154 2.46 -1.14 -2.63
C ALA A 154 3.02 0.20 -2.17
N GLN A 155 3.35 0.35 -0.89
CA GLN A 155 4.00 1.56 -0.36
C GLN A 155 5.39 1.78 -0.97
N TYR A 156 6.17 0.71 -1.09
CA TYR A 156 7.52 0.77 -1.63
C TYR A 156 7.52 1.20 -3.10
N PHE A 157 6.75 0.50 -3.94
CA PHE A 157 6.69 0.80 -5.37
C PHE A 157 6.01 2.15 -5.67
N ALA A 158 5.09 2.61 -4.82
CA ALA A 158 4.52 3.96 -4.88
C ALA A 158 5.43 5.03 -4.24
N ARG A 159 6.63 4.67 -3.74
CA ARG A 159 7.57 5.59 -3.05
C ARG A 159 6.99 6.30 -1.83
N GLN A 160 6.15 5.61 -1.09
CA GLN A 160 5.44 6.20 0.06
C GLN A 160 5.99 5.75 1.43
N VAL A 161 6.99 4.86 1.49
CA VAL A 161 7.46 4.30 2.78
C VAL A 161 7.83 5.39 3.77
N GLY A 162 8.56 6.42 3.35
CA GLY A 162 8.96 7.55 4.19
C GLY A 162 7.78 8.33 4.77
N LEU A 163 6.68 8.44 4.03
CA LEU A 163 5.47 9.17 4.43
C LEU A 163 4.73 8.52 5.62
N TYR A 164 5.02 7.24 5.91
CA TYR A 164 4.45 6.51 7.04
C TYR A 164 5.27 6.62 8.31
N ARG A 165 6.42 7.31 8.30
CA ARG A 165 7.35 7.40 9.43
C ARG A 165 6.68 7.82 10.73
N ALA A 166 5.87 8.86 10.71
CA ALA A 166 5.14 9.31 11.90
C ALA A 166 4.18 8.25 12.46
N ALA A 167 3.53 7.47 11.58
CA ALA A 167 2.67 6.35 11.96
C ALA A 167 3.48 5.18 12.54
N VAL A 168 4.65 4.87 11.96
CA VAL A 168 5.61 3.88 12.47
C VAL A 168 6.04 4.25 13.89
N ILE A 169 6.52 5.50 14.11
CA ILE A 169 6.95 5.99 15.43
C ILE A 169 5.80 5.87 16.44
N ARG A 170 4.61 6.29 16.07
CA ARG A 170 3.43 6.18 16.94
C ARG A 170 3.14 4.72 17.31
N ARG A 171 3.18 3.81 16.31
CA ARG A 171 2.92 2.38 16.53
C ARG A 171 3.95 1.75 17.45
N LEU A 172 5.21 2.11 17.34
CA LEU A 172 6.30 1.59 18.18
C LEU A 172 6.24 2.10 19.64
N ARG A 173 5.53 3.21 19.90
CA ARG A 173 5.27 3.71 21.26
C ARG A 173 4.10 3.00 21.95
N GLU A 174 3.30 2.23 21.21
CA GLU A 174 2.27 1.38 21.80
C GLU A 174 2.92 0.23 22.58
N SER A 175 2.26 -0.23 23.65
CA SER A 175 2.84 -1.23 24.58
C SER A 175 3.10 -2.59 23.97
N ALA A 176 2.42 -2.97 22.89
CA ALA A 176 2.56 -4.26 22.25
C ALA A 176 3.65 -4.25 21.17
N ARG A 177 4.68 -5.08 21.34
CA ARG A 177 5.74 -5.27 20.35
C ARG A 177 5.15 -5.80 19.03
N PRO A 178 5.44 -5.18 17.85
CA PRO A 178 4.98 -5.72 16.59
C PRO A 178 5.62 -7.06 16.26
N SER A 179 4.88 -7.97 15.63
CA SER A 179 5.42 -9.24 15.11
C SER A 179 6.29 -9.00 13.88
N PHE A 180 7.16 -9.95 13.58
CA PHE A 180 7.87 -10.02 12.31
C PHE A 180 7.51 -11.35 11.60
N PRO A 181 7.15 -11.32 10.31
CA PRO A 181 6.74 -10.11 9.59
C PRO A 181 5.51 -9.45 10.24
N PRO A 182 5.22 -8.17 9.92
CA PRO A 182 4.08 -7.47 10.48
C PRO A 182 2.78 -8.22 10.26
N SER A 183 2.03 -8.44 11.34
CA SER A 183 0.70 -9.04 11.23
C SER A 183 -0.24 -8.12 10.42
N ARG A 184 -1.41 -8.66 10.01
CA ARG A 184 -2.48 -7.88 9.36
C ARG A 184 -2.80 -6.56 10.10
N ARG A 185 -2.65 -6.55 11.43
CA ARG A 185 -2.87 -5.36 12.26
C ARG A 185 -1.92 -4.23 11.90
N ASP A 186 -0.67 -4.57 11.65
CA ASP A 186 0.43 -3.62 11.48
C ASP A 186 0.89 -3.48 10.01
N ALA A 187 0.38 -4.32 9.12
CA ALA A 187 0.79 -4.41 7.72
C ALA A 187 0.77 -3.06 6.99
N VAL A 188 -0.31 -2.29 7.16
CA VAL A 188 -0.50 -0.96 6.53
C VAL A 188 0.51 0.09 7.03
N ILE A 189 1.12 -0.12 8.21
CA ILE A 189 2.08 0.83 8.78
C ILE A 189 3.52 0.32 8.61
N LEU A 190 3.73 -0.96 8.85
CA LEU A 190 5.07 -1.53 8.96
C LEU A 190 5.48 -2.37 7.76
N GLY A 191 4.56 -2.71 6.85
CA GLY A 191 4.90 -3.56 5.70
C GLY A 191 5.99 -2.95 4.83
N GLY A 192 5.91 -1.66 4.53
CA GLY A 192 6.90 -0.94 3.72
C GLY A 192 8.31 -0.94 4.30
N THR A 193 8.44 -1.01 5.63
CA THR A 193 9.76 -1.02 6.28
C THR A 193 10.57 -2.30 6.03
N ILE A 194 9.91 -3.40 5.64
CA ILE A 194 10.60 -4.62 5.20
C ILE A 194 11.24 -4.40 3.84
N PHE A 195 10.52 -3.77 2.91
CA PHE A 195 11.03 -3.45 1.59
C PHE A 195 12.17 -2.44 1.65
N ASP A 196 12.05 -1.42 2.51
CA ASP A 196 13.09 -0.43 2.72
C ASP A 196 14.38 -1.07 3.29
N LEU A 197 14.25 -2.00 4.25
CA LEU A 197 15.38 -2.78 4.73
C LEU A 197 15.96 -3.67 3.63
N LEU A 198 15.11 -4.38 2.86
CA LEU A 198 15.56 -5.28 1.80
C LEU A 198 16.31 -4.53 0.70
N GLU A 199 15.81 -3.36 0.29
CA GLU A 199 16.50 -2.50 -0.68
C GLU A 199 17.88 -2.07 -0.17
N ASN A 200 17.96 -1.66 1.11
CA ASN A 200 19.22 -1.23 1.72
C ASN A 200 20.27 -2.36 1.81
N GLU A 201 19.83 -3.60 2.02
CA GLU A 201 20.74 -4.74 2.19
C GLU A 201 21.05 -5.48 0.88
N ARG A 202 20.08 -5.55 -0.04
CA ARG A 202 20.15 -6.43 -1.22
C ARG A 202 19.82 -5.73 -2.55
N GLY A 203 19.50 -4.44 -2.50
CA GLY A 203 19.15 -3.65 -3.69
C GLY A 203 17.69 -3.80 -4.14
N PRO A 204 17.26 -2.94 -5.08
CA PRO A 204 15.87 -2.87 -5.54
C PRO A 204 15.39 -4.13 -6.25
N GLU A 205 16.27 -4.89 -6.92
CA GLU A 205 15.91 -6.14 -7.61
C GLU A 205 15.47 -7.23 -6.63
N ALA A 206 15.96 -7.19 -5.39
CA ALA A 206 15.52 -8.11 -4.34
C ALA A 206 14.06 -7.84 -3.93
N CYS A 207 13.64 -6.57 -3.93
CA CYS A 207 12.26 -6.18 -3.68
C CYS A 207 11.30 -6.69 -4.78
N GLU A 208 11.74 -6.67 -6.03
CA GLU A 208 10.99 -7.21 -7.15
C GLU A 208 10.88 -8.74 -7.07
N ARG A 209 12.00 -9.44 -6.80
CA ARG A 209 11.98 -10.90 -6.60
C ARG A 209 11.06 -11.31 -5.46
N LEU A 210 11.06 -10.58 -4.34
CA LEU A 210 10.16 -10.85 -3.20
C LEU A 210 8.69 -10.84 -3.62
N ILE A 211 8.29 -9.98 -4.56
CA ILE A 211 6.92 -9.97 -5.09
C ILE A 211 6.66 -11.18 -5.99
N HIS A 212 7.61 -11.57 -6.83
CA HIS A 212 7.41 -12.64 -7.82
C HIS A 212 7.47 -14.04 -7.22
N GLU A 213 8.30 -14.27 -6.20
CA GLU A 213 8.67 -15.59 -5.73
C GLU A 213 8.21 -15.88 -4.30
N LEU A 214 6.95 -16.31 -4.14
CA LEU A 214 6.48 -16.81 -2.86
C LEU A 214 6.89 -18.27 -2.67
N LYS A 215 7.68 -18.56 -1.64
CA LYS A 215 8.14 -19.92 -1.37
C LYS A 215 7.06 -20.78 -0.72
N PRO A 216 7.02 -22.09 -0.99
CA PRO A 216 6.22 -23.03 -0.23
C PRO A 216 6.59 -22.95 1.27
N GLY A 217 5.57 -23.01 2.12
CA GLY A 217 5.78 -22.86 3.59
C GLY A 217 5.49 -21.46 4.13
N GLY A 218 5.22 -20.48 3.26
CA GLY A 218 4.67 -19.18 3.68
C GLY A 218 5.71 -18.07 3.85
N ALA A 219 5.45 -17.14 4.78
CA ALA A 219 6.22 -15.91 4.91
C ALA A 219 7.68 -16.15 5.33
N VAL A 220 7.93 -17.11 6.23
CA VAL A 220 9.29 -17.36 6.75
C VAL A 220 10.26 -17.73 5.63
N PRO A 221 10.06 -18.84 4.88
CA PRO A 221 10.98 -19.20 3.80
C PRO A 221 11.02 -18.16 2.67
N THR A 222 9.94 -17.41 2.45
CA THR A 222 9.91 -16.33 1.45
C THR A 222 10.84 -15.17 1.86
N ILE A 223 10.84 -14.80 3.14
CA ILE A 223 11.72 -13.75 3.68
C ILE A 223 13.17 -14.23 3.71
N GLU A 224 13.44 -15.46 4.16
CA GLU A 224 14.79 -16.03 4.19
C GLU A 224 15.43 -16.06 2.81
N ASP A 225 14.67 -16.46 1.79
CA ASP A 225 15.13 -16.46 0.39
C ASP A 225 15.40 -15.04 -0.13
N ALA A 226 14.51 -14.09 0.14
CA ALA A 226 14.66 -12.71 -0.34
C ALA A 226 15.90 -12.02 0.26
N PHE A 227 16.17 -12.26 1.53
CA PHE A 227 17.30 -11.69 2.26
C PHE A 227 18.57 -12.54 2.20
N ASP A 228 18.49 -13.79 1.71
CA ASP A 228 19.57 -14.77 1.75
C ASP A 228 20.20 -14.85 3.17
N ALA A 229 19.34 -14.98 4.19
CA ALA A 229 19.72 -14.96 5.58
C ALA A 229 18.71 -15.73 6.45
N ARG A 230 19.08 -16.09 7.68
CA ARG A 230 18.16 -16.77 8.60
C ARG A 230 17.10 -15.79 9.12
N PHE A 231 15.89 -16.26 9.24
CA PHE A 231 14.74 -15.47 9.69
C PHE A 231 15.00 -14.65 10.96
N ARG A 232 15.70 -15.23 11.95
CA ARG A 232 16.01 -14.55 13.20
C ARG A 232 16.96 -13.36 13.01
N ASP A 233 17.96 -13.53 12.15
CA ASP A 233 18.95 -12.48 11.87
C ASP A 233 18.27 -11.31 11.15
N ILE A 234 17.35 -11.61 10.22
CA ILE A 234 16.52 -10.63 9.52
C ILE A 234 15.58 -9.90 10.49
N GLU A 235 14.94 -10.63 11.41
CA GLU A 235 14.08 -10.02 12.43
C GLU A 235 14.87 -9.03 13.29
N ASP A 236 16.07 -9.38 13.71
CA ASP A 236 16.93 -8.52 14.52
C ASP A 236 17.36 -7.28 13.72
N ALA A 237 17.78 -7.44 12.45
CA ALA A 237 18.10 -6.34 11.54
C ALA A 237 16.90 -5.41 11.33
N TRP A 238 15.70 -5.97 11.11
CA TRP A 238 14.49 -5.17 10.96
C TRP A 238 14.16 -4.36 12.22
N ARG A 239 14.36 -4.94 13.40
CA ARG A 239 14.14 -4.22 14.66
C ARG A 239 15.14 -3.08 14.84
N ASP A 240 16.38 -3.26 14.41
CA ASP A 240 17.40 -2.21 14.42
C ASP A 240 17.08 -1.11 13.43
N HIS A 241 16.63 -1.48 12.23
CA HIS A 241 16.14 -0.55 11.22
C HIS A 241 14.99 0.32 11.75
N LEU A 242 13.98 -0.28 12.38
CA LEU A 242 12.89 0.47 13.02
C LEU A 242 13.39 1.41 14.13
N ARG A 243 14.37 0.99 14.94
CA ARG A 243 14.99 1.85 15.95
C ARG A 243 15.72 3.05 15.31
N GLY A 244 16.37 2.82 14.17
CA GLY A 244 16.98 3.88 13.37
C GLY A 244 15.96 4.93 12.90
N MET A 245 14.81 4.48 12.39
CA MET A 245 13.72 5.37 11.95
C MET A 245 13.16 6.24 13.08
N THR A 246 13.28 5.83 14.35
CA THR A 246 12.73 6.57 15.50
C THR A 246 13.69 7.59 16.08
N ARG A 247 14.96 7.60 15.69
CA ARG A 247 15.96 8.55 16.22
C ARG A 247 15.68 9.98 15.71
N PRO A 248 15.71 11.00 16.61
CA PRO A 248 15.68 12.39 16.18
C PRO A 248 16.90 12.68 15.30
N GLY A 249 16.68 13.26 14.13
CA GLY A 249 17.77 13.65 13.23
C GLY A 249 18.09 12.67 12.09
N ALA A 250 17.41 11.55 11.94
CA ALA A 250 17.50 10.72 10.73
C ALA A 250 16.67 11.33 9.59
N LEU A 251 17.02 12.57 9.23
CA LEU A 251 16.59 13.26 8.02
C LEU A 251 17.85 13.45 7.17
N ILE A 252 17.97 12.72 6.10
CA ILE A 252 18.74 13.11 4.93
C ILE A 252 17.84 13.00 3.74
#